data_5cd8135e97c1a4848274f4934f9b9c6c
#
_entry.id   5cd8135e97c1a4848274f4934f9b9c6c
#
_cell.length_a   1.000
_cell.length_b   1.000
_cell.length_c   1.000
_cell.angle_alpha   90.00
_cell.angle_beta   90.00
_cell.angle_gamma   90.00
#
_symmetry.space_group_name_H-M   'P 1'
#
loop_
_entity.id
_entity.type
_entity.pdbx_description
1 polymer ?
#
loop_
_entity_poly.entity_id
_entity_poly.type
_entity_poly.pdbx_seq_one_letter_code
_entity_poly.pdbx_strand_id
1 'polypeptide(L)'
;TVEAASNKENTTLLQTKSKKKSADKKSDDKEKSKDDSESKTKGSLDVSDIAAEGMKSVVSITTKSVQDVQNYLGYYGFGGSQGYTTQQEVEGSGSGIIVGKNDDNLLIATNYHVVSGADTVSVTCIDGETYAATVNGYDEDKDLAVVSVPLSDISDDTMDQIAVATIGISDDLKVGEQ
;
A
#
# COMPACT_ATOMS: atom_id res chain seq x y z
N THR A 1 19.19 -11.72 31.80
CA THR A 1 17.85 -12.28 31.67
C THR A 1 16.91 -11.11 31.47
N VAL A 2 16.52 -10.84 30.24
CA VAL A 2 15.53 -9.81 29.89
C VAL A 2 14.28 -10.56 29.48
N GLU A 3 13.26 -10.43 30.31
CA GLU A 3 11.94 -11.03 30.15
C GLU A 3 11.17 -10.18 29.13
N ALA A 4 10.83 -10.77 27.97
CA ALA A 4 10.01 -10.13 26.96
C ALA A 4 8.55 -10.17 27.40
N ALA A 5 8.00 -9.01 27.73
CA ALA A 5 6.57 -8.84 27.97
C ALA A 5 5.83 -9.00 26.61
N SER A 6 5.09 -10.11 26.50
CA SER A 6 4.17 -10.36 25.40
C SER A 6 2.94 -9.46 25.57
N ASN A 7 2.91 -8.35 24.86
CA ASN A 7 1.70 -7.54 24.75
C ASN A 7 0.80 -8.14 23.65
N LYS A 8 -0.31 -8.75 24.07
CA LYS A 8 -1.36 -9.22 23.15
C LYS A 8 -2.24 -8.03 22.78
N GLU A 9 -1.78 -7.23 21.86
CA GLU A 9 -2.64 -6.24 21.21
C GLU A 9 -3.49 -6.95 20.14
N ASN A 10 -4.78 -6.68 20.16
CA ASN A 10 -5.76 -7.15 19.19
C ASN A 10 -5.50 -6.46 17.84
N THR A 11 -4.60 -7.00 17.05
CA THR A 11 -4.36 -6.56 15.69
C THR A 11 -5.30 -7.33 14.77
N THR A 12 -6.28 -6.65 14.19
CA THR A 12 -7.11 -7.24 13.14
C THR A 12 -6.30 -7.24 11.83
N LEU A 13 -5.48 -8.26 11.68
CA LEU A 13 -4.75 -8.52 10.45
C LEU A 13 -5.60 -9.45 9.59
N LEU A 14 -5.90 -9.03 8.38
CA LEU A 14 -6.43 -9.83 7.28
C LEU A 14 -7.83 -10.44 7.50
N GLN A 15 -8.85 -9.84 6.91
CA GLN A 15 -10.15 -10.49 6.76
C GLN A 15 -10.09 -11.52 5.64
N THR A 16 -10.02 -12.80 5.96
CA THR A 16 -10.22 -13.88 5.00
C THR A 16 -11.70 -14.17 4.85
N LYS A 17 -12.24 -13.98 3.64
CA LYS A 17 -13.64 -14.28 3.32
C LYS A 17 -13.81 -15.78 3.05
N SER A 18 -14.25 -16.54 4.04
CA SER A 18 -14.67 -17.93 3.83
C SER A 18 -16.06 -17.95 3.17
N LYS A 19 -16.16 -18.48 1.96
CA LYS A 19 -17.39 -18.68 1.21
C LYS A 19 -18.19 -19.83 1.84
N LYS A 20 -19.27 -19.53 2.56
CA LYS A 20 -20.27 -20.53 2.97
C LYS A 20 -21.34 -20.61 1.88
N LYS A 21 -21.34 -21.75 1.18
CA LYS A 21 -22.33 -22.11 0.16
C LYS A 21 -23.59 -22.57 0.90
N SER A 22 -24.71 -21.87 0.72
CA SER A 22 -26.03 -22.45 1.01
C SER A 22 -26.95 -22.13 -0.16
N ALA A 23 -27.45 -23.20 -0.76
CA ALA A 23 -28.52 -23.19 -1.76
C ALA A 23 -29.86 -23.01 -1.04
N ASP A 24 -30.78 -22.22 -1.58
CA ASP A 24 -32.08 -22.64 -2.04
C ASP A 24 -33.01 -21.46 -2.37
N LYS A 25 -33.60 -21.57 -3.58
CA LYS A 25 -35.00 -21.53 -4.04
C LYS A 25 -35.77 -20.21 -4.11
N LYS A 26 -35.98 -19.78 -5.34
CA LYS A 26 -37.22 -19.55 -6.09
C LYS A 26 -38.35 -18.71 -5.52
N SER A 27 -38.69 -17.60 -6.19
CA SER A 27 -40.03 -17.40 -6.79
C SER A 27 -40.08 -16.07 -7.59
N ASP A 28 -40.80 -16.18 -8.72
CA ASP A 28 -41.17 -15.19 -9.73
C ASP A 28 -41.85 -13.95 -9.16
N ASP A 29 -41.61 -12.74 -9.72
CA ASP A 29 -42.65 -12.06 -10.50
C ASP A 29 -42.12 -10.86 -11.30
N LYS A 30 -42.81 -10.59 -12.41
CA LYS A 30 -42.64 -9.63 -13.48
C LYS A 30 -42.81 -8.18 -13.02
N GLU A 31 -42.03 -7.21 -13.52
CA GLU A 31 -42.58 -6.21 -14.45
C GLU A 31 -41.47 -5.29 -15.03
N LYS A 32 -41.57 -5.07 -16.23
CA LYS A 32 -41.17 -4.37 -17.41
C LYS A 32 -40.99 -2.86 -17.23
N SER A 33 -39.80 -2.30 -17.59
CA SER A 33 -39.75 -1.14 -18.50
C SER A 33 -38.33 -0.77 -18.92
N LYS A 34 -38.14 -0.78 -20.26
CA LYS A 34 -37.32 0.07 -21.14
C LYS A 34 -35.81 0.17 -20.90
N ASP A 35 -35.08 -0.55 -21.71
CA ASP A 35 -34.44 -0.15 -22.98
C ASP A 35 -33.54 1.10 -22.87
N ASP A 36 -32.24 0.79 -22.61
CA ASP A 36 -31.12 1.49 -23.21
C ASP A 36 -30.08 0.42 -23.56
N SER A 37 -30.09 0.08 -24.87
CA SER A 37 -29.19 -0.88 -25.45
C SER A 37 -27.81 -0.26 -25.63
N GLU A 38 -26.97 -0.33 -24.63
CA GLU A 38 -25.53 -0.27 -24.86
C GLU A 38 -25.05 -1.63 -25.36
N SER A 39 -24.63 -1.62 -26.60
CA SER A 39 -23.99 -2.72 -27.30
C SER A 39 -22.78 -3.22 -26.50
N LYS A 40 -22.99 -4.21 -25.62
CA LYS A 40 -21.90 -4.95 -24.99
C LYS A 40 -21.19 -5.75 -26.06
N THR A 41 -20.06 -5.24 -26.51
CA THR A 41 -19.10 -5.98 -27.33
C THR A 41 -18.69 -7.23 -26.55
N LYS A 42 -19.11 -8.39 -27.03
CA LYS A 42 -18.72 -9.69 -26.47
C LYS A 42 -17.20 -9.81 -26.54
N GLY A 43 -16.50 -9.67 -25.41
CA GLY A 43 -15.07 -9.90 -25.30
C GLY A 43 -14.28 -8.88 -24.47
N SER A 44 -14.88 -7.77 -24.00
CA SER A 44 -14.24 -6.85 -23.10
C SER A 44 -14.77 -7.09 -21.68
N LEU A 45 -13.94 -7.60 -20.78
CA LEU A 45 -14.22 -7.56 -19.35
C LEU A 45 -14.18 -6.08 -18.92
N ASP A 46 -15.30 -5.57 -18.45
CA ASP A 46 -15.34 -4.28 -17.78
C ASP A 46 -14.83 -4.48 -16.35
N VAL A 47 -13.59 -3.99 -16.09
CA VAL A 47 -12.93 -4.09 -14.79
C VAL A 47 -13.00 -2.78 -14.01
N SER A 48 -13.77 -1.80 -14.48
CA SER A 48 -13.84 -0.46 -13.87
C SER A 48 -14.30 -0.52 -12.41
N ASP A 49 -15.31 -1.34 -12.11
CA ASP A 49 -15.81 -1.47 -10.73
C ASP A 49 -14.76 -2.14 -9.82
N ILE A 50 -14.03 -3.14 -10.35
CA ILE A 50 -12.96 -3.82 -9.62
C ILE A 50 -11.81 -2.85 -9.34
N ALA A 51 -11.44 -2.06 -10.34
CA ALA A 51 -10.39 -1.06 -10.21
C ALA A 51 -10.79 0.03 -9.21
N ALA A 52 -12.02 0.56 -9.28
CA ALA A 52 -12.52 1.57 -8.37
C ALA A 52 -12.52 1.10 -6.91
N GLU A 53 -12.89 -0.16 -6.66
CA GLU A 53 -12.85 -0.73 -5.32
C GLU A 53 -11.41 -1.00 -4.85
N GLY A 54 -10.56 -1.54 -5.74
CA GLY A 54 -9.16 -1.83 -5.43
C GLY A 54 -8.33 -0.58 -5.13
N MET A 55 -8.59 0.53 -5.82
CA MET A 55 -7.87 1.79 -5.63
C MET A 55 -7.99 2.36 -4.22
N LYS A 56 -9.08 2.08 -3.51
CA LYS A 56 -9.26 2.51 -2.11
C LYS A 56 -8.24 1.90 -1.16
N SER A 57 -7.64 0.78 -1.54
CA SER A 57 -6.65 0.06 -0.73
C SER A 57 -5.21 0.30 -1.19
N VAL A 58 -5.01 1.04 -2.28
CA VAL A 58 -3.68 1.32 -2.85
C VAL A 58 -3.25 2.73 -2.46
N VAL A 59 -1.98 2.85 -2.06
CA VAL A 59 -1.37 4.13 -1.69
C VAL A 59 -0.07 4.34 -2.46
N SER A 60 0.30 5.60 -2.66
CA SER A 60 1.64 5.98 -3.13
C SER A 60 2.57 6.17 -1.94
N ILE A 61 3.81 5.74 -2.06
CA ILE A 61 4.84 5.92 -1.05
C ILE A 61 5.94 6.80 -1.65
N THR A 62 6.29 7.87 -0.94
CA THR A 62 7.42 8.73 -1.27
C THR A 62 8.43 8.66 -0.15
N THR A 63 9.69 8.49 -0.49
CA THR A 63 10.80 8.42 0.44
C THR A 63 11.83 9.48 0.13
N LYS A 64 12.49 10.00 1.15
CA LYS A 64 13.61 10.91 1.00
C LYS A 64 14.79 10.38 1.78
N SER A 65 15.96 10.47 1.19
CA SER A 65 17.24 10.18 1.83
C SER A 65 18.24 11.27 1.53
N VAL A 66 19.14 11.51 2.47
CA VAL A 66 20.25 12.47 2.31
C VAL A 66 21.50 11.66 1.97
N GLN A 67 22.04 11.82 0.79
CA GLN A 67 23.28 11.18 0.38
C GLN A 67 24.41 12.17 0.31
N ASP A 68 25.55 11.80 0.92
CA ASP A 68 26.77 12.56 0.79
C ASP A 68 27.42 12.29 -0.57
N VAL A 69 27.29 13.24 -1.49
CA VAL A 69 27.96 13.15 -2.78
C VAL A 69 29.40 13.62 -2.60
N GLN A 70 30.33 12.67 -2.55
CA GLN A 70 31.74 12.96 -2.66
C GLN A 70 32.03 13.35 -4.12
N ASN A 71 32.25 14.63 -4.36
CA ASN A 71 32.65 15.12 -5.68
C ASN A 71 34.03 14.51 -6.02
N TYR A 72 34.02 13.49 -6.88
CA TYR A 72 35.21 12.85 -7.45
C TYR A 72 36.05 13.80 -8.34
N LEU A 73 35.65 15.04 -8.48
CA LEU A 73 36.38 16.05 -9.26
C LEU A 73 37.66 16.55 -8.58
N GLY A 74 37.89 16.19 -7.32
CA GLY A 74 39.10 16.57 -6.59
C GLY A 74 40.36 15.73 -6.93
N TYR A 75 40.24 14.66 -7.72
CA TYR A 75 41.37 13.77 -8.00
C TYR A 75 42.20 14.17 -9.24
N TYR A 76 41.70 15.03 -10.11
CA TYR A 76 42.46 15.57 -11.23
C TYR A 76 42.89 17.02 -10.96
N GLY A 77 43.92 17.13 -10.18
CA GLY A 77 44.96 18.16 -10.12
C GLY A 77 44.55 19.60 -10.23
N PHE A 78 44.73 20.31 -9.22
CA PHE A 78 45.52 21.53 -9.02
C PHE A 78 45.06 22.19 -7.68
N GLY A 79 45.85 21.94 -6.67
CA GLY A 79 46.02 22.82 -5.53
C GLY A 79 44.79 23.28 -4.75
N GLY A 80 44.60 22.73 -3.52
CA GLY A 80 43.72 23.36 -2.54
C GLY A 80 42.83 22.37 -1.81
N SER A 81 43.33 21.90 -0.69
CA SER A 81 42.64 21.22 0.39
C SER A 81 41.33 21.90 0.72
N GLN A 82 40.21 21.24 0.41
CA GLN A 82 39.00 21.08 1.23
C GLN A 82 37.93 20.41 0.35
N GLY A 83 37.73 19.10 0.57
CA GLY A 83 36.63 18.37 -0.04
C GLY A 83 35.33 18.92 0.55
N TYR A 84 34.56 19.64 -0.24
CA TYR A 84 33.21 20.01 0.11
C TYR A 84 32.34 18.79 -0.12
N THR A 85 31.87 18.18 0.96
CA THR A 85 30.80 17.18 0.90
C THR A 85 29.50 17.95 0.62
N THR A 86 28.95 17.74 -0.57
CA THR A 86 27.62 18.30 -0.87
C THR A 86 26.59 17.24 -0.53
N GLN A 87 25.71 17.56 0.41
CA GLN A 87 24.56 16.72 0.69
C GLN A 87 23.51 16.88 -0.41
N GLN A 88 23.11 15.81 -1.00
CA GLN A 88 22.05 15.79 -2.01
C GLN A 88 20.87 14.98 -1.49
N GLU A 89 19.70 15.62 -1.50
CA GLU A 89 18.43 14.94 -1.22
C GLU A 89 18.05 14.08 -2.42
N VAL A 90 17.82 12.80 -2.18
CA VAL A 90 17.36 11.83 -3.18
C VAL A 90 15.95 11.41 -2.81
N GLU A 91 15.02 11.57 -3.74
CA GLU A 91 13.63 11.13 -3.59
C GLU A 91 13.44 9.79 -4.29
N GLY A 92 12.80 8.86 -3.57
CA GLY A 92 12.32 7.58 -4.08
C GLY A 92 10.81 7.55 -4.09
N SER A 93 10.24 6.70 -4.94
CA SER A 93 8.80 6.48 -4.98
C SER A 93 8.48 5.00 -5.14
N GLY A 94 7.35 4.59 -4.59
CA GLY A 94 6.83 3.25 -4.68
C GLY A 94 5.33 3.22 -4.44
N SER A 95 4.78 2.04 -4.29
CA SER A 95 3.38 1.82 -3.95
C SER A 95 3.25 0.93 -2.73
N GLY A 96 2.11 1.02 -2.07
CA GLY A 96 1.76 0.17 -0.94
C GLY A 96 0.31 -0.24 -0.97
N ILE A 97 -0.02 -1.23 -0.16
CA ILE A 97 -1.37 -1.75 0.00
C ILE A 97 -1.74 -1.66 1.47
N ILE A 98 -2.91 -1.09 1.77
CA ILE A 98 -3.46 -1.05 3.12
C ILE A 98 -3.90 -2.47 3.49
N VAL A 99 -3.18 -3.12 4.41
CA VAL A 99 -3.40 -4.52 4.77
C VAL A 99 -4.09 -4.71 6.12
N GLY A 100 -4.20 -3.64 6.90
CA GLY A 100 -4.86 -3.71 8.20
C GLY A 100 -4.84 -2.40 8.96
N LYS A 101 -5.44 -2.42 10.12
CA LYS A 101 -5.33 -1.37 11.15
C LYS A 101 -5.36 -2.01 12.53
N ASN A 102 -4.67 -1.40 13.46
CA ASN A 102 -4.81 -1.68 14.88
C ASN A 102 -5.45 -0.47 15.59
N ASP A 103 -5.39 -0.42 16.91
CA ASP A 103 -6.02 0.63 17.70
C ASP A 103 -5.40 2.02 17.44
N ASP A 104 -4.13 2.08 17.06
CA ASP A 104 -3.36 3.33 16.93
C ASP A 104 -2.95 3.64 15.49
N ASN A 105 -2.80 2.63 14.62
CA ASN A 105 -2.14 2.78 13.33
C ASN A 105 -2.86 2.10 12.16
N LEU A 106 -2.79 2.73 11.01
CA LEU A 106 -3.05 2.13 9.70
C LEU A 106 -1.78 1.39 9.25
N LEU A 107 -1.92 0.12 8.82
CA LEU A 107 -0.80 -0.74 8.41
C LEU A 107 -0.79 -0.92 6.90
N ILE A 108 0.38 -0.68 6.29
CA ILE A 108 0.57 -0.68 4.85
C ILE A 108 1.73 -1.60 4.51
N ALA A 109 1.49 -2.58 3.66
CA ALA A 109 2.53 -3.43 3.09
C ALA A 109 3.14 -2.76 1.84
N THR A 110 4.46 -2.81 1.73
CA THR A 110 5.23 -2.32 0.59
C THR A 110 6.47 -3.19 0.37
N ASN A 111 7.29 -2.84 -0.60
CA ASN A 111 8.55 -3.52 -0.82
C ASN A 111 9.67 -2.94 0.05
N TYR A 112 10.61 -3.80 0.46
CA TYR A 112 11.76 -3.37 1.25
C TYR A 112 12.62 -2.35 0.50
N HIS A 113 12.89 -2.59 -0.79
CA HIS A 113 13.72 -1.67 -1.58
C HIS A 113 13.14 -0.24 -1.70
N VAL A 114 11.82 -0.07 -1.52
CA VAL A 114 11.17 1.26 -1.51
C VAL A 114 11.55 2.06 -0.27
N VAL A 115 11.67 1.41 0.89
CA VAL A 115 11.93 2.08 2.18
C VAL A 115 13.37 1.95 2.66
N SER A 116 14.18 1.15 1.97
CA SER A 116 15.58 0.90 2.34
C SER A 116 16.42 2.18 2.22
N GLY A 117 17.08 2.55 3.32
CA GLY A 117 17.93 3.74 3.38
C GLY A 117 17.17 5.08 3.36
N ALA A 118 15.85 5.05 3.53
CA ALA A 118 15.05 6.27 3.61
C ALA A 118 15.17 6.93 5.01
N ASP A 119 15.43 8.23 5.03
CA ASP A 119 15.39 9.03 6.26
C ASP A 119 13.94 9.39 6.64
N THR A 120 13.08 9.59 5.63
CA THR A 120 11.66 9.86 5.81
C THR A 120 10.82 9.06 4.82
N VAL A 121 9.66 8.62 5.29
CA VAL A 121 8.66 7.91 4.49
C VAL A 121 7.34 8.67 4.60
N SER A 122 6.67 8.88 3.47
CA SER A 122 5.36 9.51 3.40
C SER A 122 4.42 8.64 2.57
N VAL A 123 3.17 8.60 2.97
CA VAL A 123 2.10 7.83 2.32
C VAL A 123 1.04 8.79 1.80
N THR A 124 0.72 8.71 0.51
CA THR A 124 -0.34 9.50 -0.13
C THR A 124 -1.52 8.58 -0.45
N CYS A 125 -2.67 8.92 0.09
CA CYS A 125 -3.93 8.19 -0.08
C CYS A 125 -4.66 8.57 -1.39
N ILE A 126 -5.78 7.89 -1.67
CA ILE A 126 -6.57 8.08 -2.91
C ILE A 126 -7.10 9.50 -3.09
N ASP A 127 -7.35 10.21 -2.00
CA ASP A 127 -7.81 11.62 -1.98
C ASP A 127 -6.69 12.64 -2.25
N GLY A 128 -5.43 12.17 -2.32
CA GLY A 128 -4.25 13.00 -2.51
C GLY A 128 -3.63 13.53 -1.21
N GLU A 129 -4.24 13.27 -0.06
CA GLU A 129 -3.68 13.65 1.25
C GLU A 129 -2.45 12.78 1.58
N THR A 130 -1.43 13.43 2.17
CA THR A 130 -0.13 12.82 2.44
C THR A 130 0.17 12.83 3.93
N TYR A 131 0.53 11.67 4.46
CA TYR A 131 0.80 11.43 5.87
C TYR A 131 2.21 10.91 6.09
N ALA A 132 2.84 11.32 7.19
CA ALA A 132 4.12 10.76 7.60
C ALA A 132 3.93 9.31 8.04
N ALA A 133 4.88 8.46 7.66
CA ALA A 133 4.84 7.05 7.99
C ALA A 133 6.14 6.58 8.66
N THR A 134 6.03 5.52 9.45
CA THR A 134 7.16 4.88 10.12
C THR A 134 7.31 3.44 9.63
N VAL A 135 8.54 3.01 9.37
CA VAL A 135 8.84 1.61 9.03
C VAL A 135 8.76 0.76 10.30
N ASN A 136 7.80 -0.16 10.38
CA ASN A 136 7.60 -1.03 11.54
C ASN A 136 8.47 -2.29 11.49
N GLY A 137 8.77 -2.76 10.28
CA GLY A 137 9.58 -3.94 10.07
C GLY A 137 9.72 -4.27 8.60
N TYR A 138 10.69 -5.14 8.28
CA TYR A 138 10.94 -5.57 6.91
C TYR A 138 11.57 -6.97 6.88
N ASP A 139 11.49 -7.59 5.71
CA ASP A 139 12.18 -8.82 5.34
C ASP A 139 12.91 -8.54 4.01
N GLU A 140 14.23 -8.40 4.08
CA GLU A 140 15.04 -8.06 2.92
C GLU A 140 15.09 -9.20 1.91
N ASP A 141 15.15 -10.45 2.39
CA ASP A 141 15.21 -11.64 1.53
C ASP A 141 13.94 -11.81 0.67
N LYS A 142 12.80 -11.36 1.19
CA LYS A 142 11.51 -11.42 0.48
C LYS A 142 11.09 -10.10 -0.14
N ASP A 143 11.91 -9.07 0.01
CA ASP A 143 11.60 -7.70 -0.44
C ASP A 143 10.25 -7.20 0.07
N LEU A 144 9.99 -7.38 1.36
CA LEU A 144 8.76 -6.94 2.03
C LEU A 144 9.07 -5.96 3.15
N ALA A 145 8.21 -4.97 3.30
CA ALA A 145 8.21 -4.06 4.44
C ALA A 145 6.79 -3.72 4.87
N VAL A 146 6.64 -3.35 6.12
CA VAL A 146 5.41 -2.80 6.69
C VAL A 146 5.70 -1.41 7.23
N VAL A 147 4.93 -0.45 6.75
CA VAL A 147 4.93 0.93 7.28
C VAL A 147 3.61 1.20 7.98
N SER A 148 3.63 2.12 8.93
CA SER A 148 2.44 2.55 9.67
C SER A 148 2.26 4.05 9.62
N VAL A 149 0.99 4.46 9.56
CA VAL A 149 0.55 5.86 9.71
C VAL A 149 -0.33 5.93 10.95
N PRO A 150 -0.05 6.85 11.92
CA PRO A 150 -0.90 7.01 13.08
C PRO A 150 -2.34 7.38 12.67
N LEU A 151 -3.35 6.69 13.21
CA LEU A 151 -4.75 6.99 12.92
C LEU A 151 -5.16 8.38 13.38
N SER A 152 -4.50 8.91 14.41
CA SER A 152 -4.71 10.28 14.90
C SER A 152 -4.37 11.36 13.89
N ASP A 153 -3.51 11.05 12.94
CA ASP A 153 -3.01 12.01 11.94
C ASP A 153 -3.87 11.97 10.67
N ILE A 154 -4.63 10.89 10.47
CA ILE A 154 -5.49 10.70 9.29
C ILE A 154 -6.82 11.40 9.51
N SER A 155 -7.23 12.22 8.54
CA SER A 155 -8.53 12.90 8.59
C SER A 155 -9.70 11.91 8.44
N ASP A 156 -10.85 12.26 9.00
CA ASP A 156 -12.08 11.46 8.86
C ASP A 156 -12.48 11.34 7.38
N ASP A 157 -12.30 12.39 6.59
CA ASP A 157 -12.60 12.40 5.15
C ASP A 157 -11.74 11.40 4.38
N THR A 158 -10.46 11.26 4.71
CA THR A 158 -9.56 10.23 4.15
C THR A 158 -9.98 8.84 4.60
N MET A 159 -10.29 8.68 5.90
CA MET A 159 -10.71 7.39 6.45
C MET A 159 -11.98 6.84 5.79
N ASP A 160 -12.89 7.70 5.36
CA ASP A 160 -14.12 7.32 4.64
C ASP A 160 -13.85 6.88 3.19
N GLN A 161 -12.71 7.27 2.60
CA GLN A 161 -12.36 6.97 1.22
C GLN A 161 -11.43 5.78 1.06
N ILE A 162 -10.70 5.39 2.10
CA ILE A 162 -9.78 4.26 2.08
C ILE A 162 -10.43 2.97 2.57
N ALA A 163 -9.87 1.84 2.18
CA ALA A 163 -10.32 0.52 2.61
C ALA A 163 -9.13 -0.40 2.87
N VAL A 164 -9.30 -1.31 3.82
CA VAL A 164 -8.34 -2.40 4.01
C VAL A 164 -8.55 -3.44 2.92
N ALA A 165 -7.48 -3.81 2.22
CA ALA A 165 -7.51 -4.82 1.16
C ALA A 165 -7.98 -6.19 1.70
N THR A 166 -8.83 -6.86 0.93
CA THR A 166 -9.18 -8.25 1.19
C THR A 166 -8.18 -9.16 0.47
N ILE A 167 -7.38 -9.89 1.23
CA ILE A 167 -6.39 -10.81 0.67
C ILE A 167 -7.06 -12.14 0.36
N GLY A 168 -6.90 -12.59 -0.91
CA GLY A 168 -7.36 -13.88 -1.38
C GLY A 168 -6.43 -15.03 -0.98
N ILE A 169 -6.85 -16.25 -1.28
CA ILE A 169 -6.08 -17.47 -1.07
C ILE A 169 -5.47 -17.87 -2.40
N SER A 170 -4.13 -17.83 -2.50
CA SER A 170 -3.41 -18.16 -3.76
C SER A 170 -3.67 -19.58 -4.25
N ASP A 171 -3.92 -20.53 -3.34
CA ASP A 171 -4.17 -21.94 -3.67
C ASP A 171 -5.52 -22.15 -4.39
N ASP A 172 -6.45 -21.20 -4.27
CA ASP A 172 -7.77 -21.26 -4.92
C ASP A 172 -7.74 -20.75 -6.38
N LEU A 173 -6.63 -20.14 -6.81
CA LEU A 173 -6.47 -19.57 -8.16
C LEU A 173 -6.29 -20.65 -9.21
N LYS A 174 -6.89 -20.43 -10.38
CA LYS A 174 -6.76 -21.33 -11.55
C LYS A 174 -6.00 -20.62 -12.67
N VAL A 175 -5.19 -21.38 -13.38
CA VAL A 175 -4.47 -20.87 -14.57
C VAL A 175 -5.49 -20.43 -15.62
N GLY A 176 -5.40 -19.14 -16.02
CA GLY A 176 -6.33 -18.54 -17.00
C GLY A 176 -7.64 -17.99 -16.38
N GLU A 177 -7.75 -17.93 -15.05
CA GLU A 177 -8.83 -17.23 -14.37
C GLU A 177 -8.69 -15.70 -14.59
N GLN A 178 -9.81 -15.08 -14.98
CA GLN A 178 -9.94 -13.64 -15.19
C GLN A 178 -10.95 -13.05 -14.21
#